data_9ef6e496b508732889fe31121b6ba5c5
#
_entry.id   9ef6e496b508732889fe31121b6ba5c5
#
_cell.length_a   1.000
_cell.length_b   1.000
_cell.length_c   1.000
_cell.angle_alpha   90.00
_cell.angle_beta   90.00
_cell.angle_gamma   90.00
#
_symmetry.space_group_name_H-M   'P 1'
#
loop_
_entity.id
_entity.type
_entity.pdbx_description
1 polymer ?
#
loop_
_entity_poly.entity_id
_entity_poly.type
_entity_poly.pdbx_seq_one_letter_code
_entity_poly.pdbx_strand_id
1 'polypeptide(L)'
;FLGNNELFLRKYPFVDCVFRGEGEEVFPQWLTCWNQPELWNDIAGLCYLNTDKQYRDNGTARVLNFSRLIPPEKSCFFNWDKPFVQLETTRGCFNTCAFCVSGGEKPIRTLSIENIRQRLQTIHEHGIKNIRVLDRTFNYNTHRAKELLQLFLEYPDIHFHLEIHPALLSEELKEELKQL
;
A
#
# COMPACT_ATOMS: atom_id res chain seq x y z
N PHE A 1 0.24 3.11 -12.45
CA PHE A 1 1.18 2.90 -13.55
C PHE A 1 2.19 4.05 -13.59
N LEU A 2 3.49 3.75 -13.68
CA LEU A 2 4.58 4.74 -13.60
C LEU A 2 5.28 5.01 -14.96
N GLY A 3 4.80 4.38 -16.02
CA GLY A 3 5.35 4.52 -17.36
C GLY A 3 4.84 5.77 -18.11
N ASN A 4 5.14 5.82 -19.40
CA ASN A 4 4.57 6.83 -20.29
C ASN A 4 3.10 6.45 -20.59
N ASN A 5 2.19 7.04 -19.83
CA ASN A 5 0.75 6.73 -19.90
C ASN A 5 0.14 7.17 -21.23
N GLU A 6 0.60 8.27 -21.82
CA GLU A 6 0.12 8.72 -23.13
C GLU A 6 0.46 7.69 -24.21
N LEU A 7 1.72 7.26 -24.27
CA LEU A 7 2.16 6.25 -25.24
C LEU A 7 1.41 4.93 -25.04
N PHE A 8 1.18 4.55 -23.79
CA PHE A 8 0.45 3.33 -23.45
C PHE A 8 -1.00 3.40 -23.96
N LEU A 9 -1.73 4.48 -23.65
CA LEU A 9 -3.13 4.67 -24.09
C LEU A 9 -3.27 4.75 -25.62
N ARG A 10 -2.31 5.39 -26.30
CA ARG A 10 -2.31 5.43 -27.77
C ARG A 10 -2.04 4.08 -28.41
N LYS A 11 -1.17 3.28 -27.78
CA LYS A 11 -0.82 1.92 -28.27
C LYS A 11 -1.93 0.92 -28.02
N TYR A 12 -2.71 1.07 -26.96
CA TYR A 12 -3.74 0.12 -26.54
C TYR A 12 -5.11 0.80 -26.49
N PRO A 13 -5.78 1.01 -27.66
CA PRO A 13 -7.03 1.77 -27.75
C PRO A 13 -8.24 1.13 -27.08
N PHE A 14 -8.12 -0.11 -26.59
CA PHE A 14 -9.13 -0.79 -25.78
C PHE A 14 -8.99 -0.47 -24.27
N VAL A 15 -8.00 0.34 -23.88
CA VAL A 15 -7.83 0.87 -22.51
C VAL A 15 -8.40 2.28 -22.47
N ASP A 16 -9.44 2.49 -21.69
CA ASP A 16 -10.11 3.80 -21.59
C ASP A 16 -9.28 4.80 -20.77
N CYS A 17 -8.71 4.35 -19.66
CA CYS A 17 -7.95 5.21 -18.76
C CYS A 17 -6.91 4.43 -17.95
N VAL A 18 -5.99 5.16 -17.31
CA VAL A 18 -4.96 4.64 -16.40
C VAL A 18 -5.00 5.43 -15.10
N PHE A 19 -4.99 4.74 -13.97
CA PHE A 19 -4.83 5.37 -12.66
C PHE A 19 -3.35 5.41 -12.27
N ARG A 20 -2.86 6.60 -11.92
CA ARG A 20 -1.51 6.83 -11.41
C ARG A 20 -1.56 7.09 -9.91
N GLY A 21 -0.80 6.29 -9.16
CA GLY A 21 -0.76 6.36 -7.70
C GLY A 21 -1.72 5.39 -7.03
N GLU A 22 -2.37 5.83 -5.96
CA GLU A 22 -3.21 5.00 -5.10
C GLU A 22 -4.66 5.02 -5.57
N GLY A 23 -5.20 3.85 -5.87
CA GLY A 23 -6.50 3.71 -6.56
C GLY A 23 -7.70 3.62 -5.63
N GLU A 24 -7.50 3.41 -4.33
CA GLU A 24 -8.54 3.00 -3.40
C GLU A 24 -9.70 3.99 -3.28
N GLU A 25 -9.43 5.29 -3.39
CA GLU A 25 -10.46 6.33 -3.34
C GLU A 25 -10.92 6.76 -4.74
N VAL A 26 -9.98 6.87 -5.67
CA VAL A 26 -10.26 7.43 -7.00
C VAL A 26 -10.90 6.45 -7.96
N PHE A 27 -10.65 5.15 -7.83
CA PHE A 27 -11.30 4.14 -8.65
C PHE A 27 -12.81 4.04 -8.35
N PRO A 28 -13.28 3.96 -7.09
CA PRO A 28 -14.70 4.07 -6.78
C PRO A 28 -15.32 5.38 -7.26
N GLN A 29 -14.62 6.51 -7.14
CA GLN A 29 -15.08 7.79 -7.66
C GLN A 29 -15.30 7.72 -9.18
N TRP A 30 -14.34 7.19 -9.92
CA TRP A 30 -14.47 7.02 -11.37
C TRP A 30 -15.63 6.09 -11.74
N LEU A 31 -15.87 5.02 -11.00
CA LEU A 31 -17.00 4.11 -11.24
C LEU A 31 -18.37 4.80 -11.18
N THR A 32 -18.49 5.89 -10.41
CA THR A 32 -19.77 6.65 -10.36
C THR A 32 -20.03 7.47 -11.62
N CYS A 33 -18.99 7.73 -12.42
CA CYS A 33 -19.08 8.56 -13.64
C CYS A 33 -18.30 7.96 -14.84
N TRP A 34 -18.10 6.64 -14.86
CA TRP A 34 -17.30 5.96 -15.88
C TRP A 34 -17.81 6.22 -17.32
N ASN A 35 -19.11 6.45 -17.49
CA ASN A 35 -19.80 6.75 -18.76
C ASN A 35 -19.97 8.25 -19.01
N GLN A 36 -19.36 9.13 -18.20
CA GLN A 36 -19.44 10.60 -18.28
C GLN A 36 -18.04 11.21 -18.35
N PRO A 37 -17.34 11.09 -19.50
CA PRO A 37 -15.93 11.52 -19.62
C PRO A 37 -15.69 13.00 -19.32
N GLU A 38 -16.71 13.84 -19.40
CA GLU A 38 -16.66 15.26 -19.03
C GLU A 38 -16.38 15.48 -17.53
N LEU A 39 -16.73 14.51 -16.68
CA LEU A 39 -16.47 14.56 -15.24
C LEU A 39 -15.08 14.02 -14.85
N TRP A 40 -14.34 13.44 -15.79
CA TRP A 40 -13.06 12.79 -15.48
C TRP A 40 -11.93 13.78 -15.17
N ASN A 41 -12.09 15.05 -15.57
CA ASN A 41 -11.07 16.09 -15.33
C ASN A 41 -10.77 16.29 -13.83
N ASP A 42 -11.73 16.03 -12.95
CA ASP A 42 -11.63 16.29 -11.52
C ASP A 42 -11.17 15.06 -10.71
N ILE A 43 -10.93 13.92 -11.37
CA ILE A 43 -10.50 12.70 -10.72
C ILE A 43 -8.97 12.67 -10.64
N ALA A 44 -8.45 12.82 -9.43
CA ALA A 44 -7.01 12.80 -9.19
C ALA A 44 -6.36 11.51 -9.69
N GLY A 45 -5.18 11.62 -10.32
CA GLY A 45 -4.42 10.47 -10.81
C GLY A 45 -4.97 9.80 -12.06
N LEU A 46 -6.10 10.26 -12.62
CA LEU A 46 -6.63 9.71 -13.85
C LEU A 46 -5.87 10.23 -15.06
N CYS A 47 -5.42 9.32 -15.93
CA CYS A 47 -4.80 9.62 -17.21
C CYS A 47 -5.64 8.99 -18.32
N TYR A 48 -6.01 9.76 -19.35
CA TYR A 48 -6.90 9.30 -20.42
C TYR A 48 -6.73 10.10 -21.70
N LEU A 49 -7.30 9.63 -22.79
CA LEU A 49 -7.46 10.40 -24.03
C LEU A 49 -8.91 10.91 -24.07
N ASN A 50 -9.06 12.25 -24.17
CA ASN A 50 -10.41 12.84 -24.29
C ASN A 50 -11.04 12.56 -25.67
N THR A 51 -12.26 13.05 -25.92
CA THR A 51 -12.99 12.88 -27.18
C THR A 51 -12.19 13.36 -28.40
N ASP A 52 -11.36 14.40 -28.22
CA ASP A 52 -10.49 14.96 -29.28
C ASP A 52 -9.15 14.24 -29.41
N LYS A 53 -9.00 13.07 -28.73
CA LYS A 53 -7.75 12.28 -28.65
C LYS A 53 -6.56 13.04 -28.03
N GLN A 54 -6.83 14.10 -27.28
CA GLN A 54 -5.82 14.79 -26.50
C GLN A 54 -5.59 14.07 -25.18
N TYR A 55 -4.32 13.89 -24.82
CA TYR A 55 -3.94 13.29 -23.54
C TYR A 55 -4.25 14.24 -22.38
N ARG A 56 -4.87 13.71 -21.36
CA ARG A 56 -5.13 14.36 -20.08
C ARG A 56 -4.41 13.62 -18.97
N ASP A 57 -3.80 14.36 -18.06
CA ASP A 57 -3.03 13.85 -16.93
C ASP A 57 -3.43 14.64 -15.68
N ASN A 58 -4.20 14.01 -14.82
CA ASN A 58 -4.70 14.60 -13.57
C ASN A 58 -3.73 14.36 -12.39
N GLY A 59 -2.44 14.19 -12.66
CA GLY A 59 -1.41 14.06 -11.64
C GLY A 59 -1.32 12.66 -11.04
N THR A 60 -1.11 12.59 -9.72
CA THR A 60 -0.94 11.33 -8.99
C THR A 60 -1.89 11.29 -7.79
N ALA A 61 -2.71 10.26 -7.70
CA ALA A 61 -3.60 10.05 -6.58
C ALA A 61 -2.83 9.57 -5.34
N ARG A 62 -3.24 10.07 -4.16
CA ARG A 62 -2.69 9.67 -2.87
C ARG A 62 -3.76 9.64 -1.81
N VAL A 63 -3.86 8.52 -1.11
CA VAL A 63 -4.70 8.39 0.08
C VAL A 63 -3.98 9.02 1.26
N LEU A 64 -4.47 10.14 1.75
CA LEU A 64 -3.84 10.87 2.86
C LEU A 64 -3.98 10.11 4.18
N ASN A 65 -5.13 9.53 4.42
CA ASN A 65 -5.41 8.76 5.64
C ASN A 65 -5.90 7.35 5.30
N PHE A 66 -4.98 6.45 5.05
CA PHE A 66 -5.31 5.07 4.70
C PHE A 66 -5.85 4.24 5.88
N SER A 67 -5.85 4.77 7.12
CA SER A 67 -6.57 4.17 8.24
C SER A 67 -8.09 4.15 8.05
N ARG A 68 -8.61 4.94 7.11
CA ARG A 68 -10.05 4.96 6.75
C ARG A 68 -10.41 3.92 5.70
N LEU A 69 -9.43 3.36 5.03
CA LEU A 69 -9.68 2.32 4.04
C LEU A 69 -10.21 1.05 4.73
N ILE A 70 -11.14 0.39 4.05
CA ILE A 70 -11.62 -0.91 4.51
C ILE A 70 -10.47 -1.92 4.36
N PRO A 71 -10.05 -2.60 5.44
CA PRO A 71 -9.01 -3.61 5.35
C PRO A 71 -9.39 -4.73 4.37
N PRO A 72 -8.45 -5.25 3.57
CA PRO A 72 -8.74 -6.33 2.61
C PRO A 72 -9.39 -7.56 3.25
N GLU A 73 -9.04 -7.85 4.50
CA GLU A 73 -9.55 -8.98 5.28
C GLU A 73 -11.08 -8.92 5.53
N LYS A 74 -11.68 -7.74 5.39
CA LYS A 74 -13.14 -7.55 5.49
C LYS A 74 -13.88 -7.79 4.17
N SER A 75 -13.17 -8.03 3.08
CA SER A 75 -13.78 -8.34 1.79
C SER A 75 -14.26 -9.77 1.73
N CYS A 76 -15.48 -9.99 1.23
CA CYS A 76 -15.98 -11.34 0.94
C CYS A 76 -15.19 -12.08 -0.17
N PHE A 77 -14.36 -11.36 -0.91
CA PHE A 77 -13.45 -11.92 -1.91
C PHE A 77 -12.04 -12.22 -1.36
N PHE A 78 -11.81 -11.96 -0.06
CA PHE A 78 -10.50 -12.23 0.53
C PHE A 78 -10.27 -13.75 0.61
N ASN A 79 -9.18 -14.20 0.01
CA ASN A 79 -8.84 -15.61 -0.02
C ASN A 79 -7.99 -15.98 1.20
N TRP A 80 -8.58 -16.71 2.14
CA TRP A 80 -7.95 -17.19 3.37
C TRP A 80 -7.13 -18.49 3.18
N ASP A 81 -7.27 -19.18 2.03
CA ASP A 81 -6.54 -20.43 1.76
C ASP A 81 -5.10 -20.20 1.26
N LYS A 82 -4.66 -18.94 1.23
CA LYS A 82 -3.30 -18.59 0.82
C LYS A 82 -2.28 -18.99 1.89
N PRO A 83 -1.05 -19.38 1.49
CA PRO A 83 0.00 -19.76 2.43
C PRO A 83 0.50 -18.60 3.30
N PHE A 84 0.17 -17.36 2.95
CA PHE A 84 0.49 -16.15 3.71
C PHE A 84 -0.51 -15.03 3.40
N VAL A 85 -0.65 -14.12 4.34
CA VAL A 85 -1.40 -12.87 4.18
C VAL A 85 -0.43 -11.69 4.14
N GLN A 86 -0.82 -10.63 3.45
CA GLN A 86 -0.07 -9.39 3.38
C GLN A 86 -0.64 -8.37 4.36
N LEU A 87 0.22 -7.75 5.16
CA LEU A 87 -0.13 -6.70 6.12
C LEU A 87 0.68 -5.44 5.81
N GLU A 88 0.01 -4.34 5.51
CA GLU A 88 0.64 -3.04 5.39
C GLU A 88 0.49 -2.29 6.71
N THR A 89 1.60 -1.82 7.29
CA THR A 89 1.60 -0.97 8.48
C THR A 89 2.03 0.45 8.18
N THR A 90 2.82 0.63 7.10
CA THR A 90 3.28 1.92 6.61
C THR A 90 3.19 2.01 5.10
N ARG A 91 3.00 3.21 4.57
CA ARG A 91 2.98 3.51 3.16
C ARG A 91 3.93 4.67 2.85
N GLY A 92 4.80 4.47 1.88
CA GLY A 92 5.87 5.40 1.50
C GLY A 92 7.26 4.89 1.89
N CYS A 93 8.30 5.57 1.42
CA CYS A 93 9.70 5.26 1.71
C CYS A 93 10.54 6.54 1.69
N PHE A 94 11.44 6.69 2.67
CA PHE A 94 12.34 7.84 2.73
C PHE A 94 13.58 7.69 1.82
N ASN A 95 13.92 6.46 1.44
CA ASN A 95 15.07 6.16 0.59
C ASN A 95 14.82 6.60 -0.86
N THR A 96 15.86 7.02 -1.55
CA THR A 96 15.84 7.46 -2.95
C THR A 96 16.69 6.53 -3.83
N CYS A 97 16.56 5.22 -3.63
CA CYS A 97 17.33 4.23 -4.39
C CYS A 97 17.06 4.35 -5.89
N ALA A 98 18.10 4.50 -6.70
CA ALA A 98 18.00 4.80 -8.13
C ALA A 98 17.24 3.74 -8.95
N PHE A 99 17.20 2.50 -8.48
CA PHE A 99 16.52 1.36 -9.12
C PHE A 99 15.11 1.10 -8.57
N CYS A 100 14.68 1.81 -7.51
CA CYS A 100 13.45 1.49 -6.81
C CYS A 100 12.30 2.38 -7.29
N VAL A 101 11.21 1.76 -7.73
CA VAL A 101 9.99 2.47 -8.17
C VAL A 101 9.25 3.16 -7.01
N SER A 102 9.50 2.75 -5.77
CA SER A 102 8.92 3.35 -4.55
C SER A 102 9.87 4.33 -3.85
N GLY A 103 11.03 4.64 -4.45
CA GLY A 103 12.02 5.52 -3.86
C GLY A 103 11.51 6.95 -3.69
N GLY A 104 11.74 7.53 -2.50
CA GLY A 104 11.41 8.93 -2.22
C GLY A 104 9.91 9.23 -2.08
N GLU A 105 9.08 8.22 -1.89
CA GLU A 105 7.64 8.40 -1.69
C GLU A 105 7.35 8.97 -0.30
N LYS A 106 7.19 10.28 -0.23
CA LYS A 106 6.96 11.04 1.01
C LYS A 106 5.60 11.76 0.98
N PRO A 107 5.02 12.05 2.16
CA PRO A 107 5.43 11.61 3.50
C PRO A 107 5.17 10.12 3.73
N ILE A 108 5.93 9.51 4.65
CA ILE A 108 5.58 8.17 5.16
C ILE A 108 4.30 8.31 5.97
N ARG A 109 3.31 7.48 5.68
CA ARG A 109 2.02 7.42 6.36
C ARG A 109 1.93 6.09 7.11
N THR A 110 1.30 6.09 8.27
CA THR A 110 1.27 4.93 9.17
C THR A 110 -0.16 4.58 9.57
N LEU A 111 -0.45 3.30 9.70
CA LEU A 111 -1.63 2.85 10.45
C LEU A 111 -1.40 3.02 11.94
N SER A 112 -2.44 3.26 12.72
CA SER A 112 -2.35 3.20 14.18
C SER A 112 -2.05 1.77 14.64
N ILE A 113 -1.40 1.63 15.78
CA ILE A 113 -1.16 0.32 16.40
C ILE A 113 -2.48 -0.41 16.64
N GLU A 114 -3.52 0.32 17.04
CA GLU A 114 -4.85 -0.26 17.24
C GLU A 114 -5.45 -0.85 15.95
N ASN A 115 -5.34 -0.15 14.81
CA ASN A 115 -5.81 -0.69 13.53
C ASN A 115 -5.04 -1.96 13.13
N ILE A 116 -3.73 -1.98 13.40
CA ILE A 116 -2.88 -3.14 13.10
C ILE A 116 -3.27 -4.31 14.01
N ARG A 117 -3.50 -4.06 15.30
CA ARG A 117 -3.97 -5.07 16.28
C ARG A 117 -5.27 -5.73 15.84
N GLN A 118 -6.26 -4.93 15.43
CA GLN A 118 -7.56 -5.45 14.96
C GLN A 118 -7.40 -6.32 13.70
N ARG A 119 -6.51 -5.93 12.78
CA ARG A 119 -6.21 -6.72 11.59
C ARG A 119 -5.51 -8.04 11.95
N LEU A 120 -4.50 -7.99 12.82
CA LEU A 120 -3.79 -9.19 13.31
C LEU A 120 -4.73 -10.16 14.02
N GLN A 121 -5.63 -9.64 14.85
CA GLN A 121 -6.63 -10.48 15.50
C GLN A 121 -7.50 -11.21 14.47
N THR A 122 -8.02 -10.49 13.47
CA THR A 122 -8.82 -11.11 12.39
C THR A 122 -8.02 -12.17 11.64
N ILE A 123 -6.77 -11.88 11.29
CA ILE A 123 -5.88 -12.80 10.56
C ILE A 123 -5.60 -14.06 11.41
N HIS A 124 -5.33 -13.87 12.70
CA HIS A 124 -5.07 -14.98 13.64
C HIS A 124 -6.31 -15.87 13.85
N GLU A 125 -7.50 -15.28 13.99
CA GLU A 125 -8.78 -16.00 14.12
C GLU A 125 -9.08 -16.90 12.91
N HIS A 126 -8.55 -16.54 11.71
CA HIS A 126 -8.64 -17.38 10.50
C HIS A 126 -7.50 -18.42 10.40
N GLY A 127 -6.68 -18.58 11.43
CA GLY A 127 -5.64 -19.62 11.50
C GLY A 127 -4.43 -19.37 10.62
N ILE A 128 -4.22 -18.15 10.13
CA ILE A 128 -3.04 -17.79 9.31
C ILE A 128 -1.78 -17.84 10.16
N LYS A 129 -0.74 -18.49 9.64
CA LYS A 129 0.55 -18.67 10.31
C LYS A 129 1.69 -17.85 9.70
N ASN A 130 1.50 -17.23 8.55
CA ASN A 130 2.53 -16.47 7.88
C ASN A 130 1.99 -15.11 7.43
N ILE A 131 2.67 -14.04 7.82
CA ILE A 131 2.34 -12.67 7.43
C ILE A 131 3.56 -12.03 6.75
N ARG A 132 3.34 -11.45 5.57
CA ARG A 132 4.31 -10.56 4.93
C ARG A 132 3.95 -9.12 5.21
N VAL A 133 4.77 -8.43 5.99
CA VAL A 133 4.64 -6.99 6.20
C VAL A 133 5.17 -6.28 4.96
N LEU A 134 4.32 -5.46 4.34
CA LEU A 134 4.61 -4.80 3.05
C LEU A 134 5.36 -3.48 3.18
N ASP A 135 5.73 -3.10 4.38
CA ASP A 135 6.45 -1.86 4.65
C ASP A 135 7.79 -1.85 3.90
N ARG A 136 8.03 -0.82 3.10
CA ARG A 136 9.28 -0.70 2.30
C ARG A 136 10.54 -0.61 3.15
N THR A 137 10.39 -0.21 4.41
CA THR A 137 11.45 -0.19 5.41
C THR A 137 10.78 -0.26 6.78
N PHE A 138 10.66 -1.45 7.34
CA PHE A 138 10.00 -1.69 8.62
C PHE A 138 10.59 -0.82 9.75
N ASN A 139 11.92 -0.74 9.79
CA ASN A 139 12.66 -0.02 10.82
C ASN A 139 13.01 1.43 10.47
N TYR A 140 12.22 2.10 9.61
CA TYR A 140 12.44 3.51 9.28
C TYR A 140 12.38 4.43 10.50
N ASN A 141 11.64 4.04 11.52
CA ASN A 141 11.52 4.66 12.82
C ASN A 141 11.67 3.59 13.90
N THR A 142 12.73 3.67 14.69
CA THR A 142 13.09 2.66 15.70
C THR A 142 12.01 2.50 16.77
N HIS A 143 11.44 3.59 17.26
CA HIS A 143 10.38 3.55 18.30
C HIS A 143 9.17 2.77 17.77
N ARG A 144 8.70 3.14 16.59
CA ARG A 144 7.57 2.45 15.96
C ARG A 144 7.87 0.97 15.66
N ALA A 145 9.07 0.67 15.20
CA ALA A 145 9.46 -0.72 14.95
C ALA A 145 9.36 -1.57 16.23
N LYS A 146 9.78 -1.03 17.37
CA LYS A 146 9.66 -1.69 18.67
C LYS A 146 8.21 -1.88 19.10
N GLU A 147 7.36 -0.86 18.96
CA GLU A 147 5.93 -0.98 19.24
C GLU A 147 5.28 -2.10 18.42
N LEU A 148 5.65 -2.21 17.14
CA LEU A 148 5.15 -3.27 16.25
C LEU A 148 5.69 -4.64 16.64
N LEU A 149 6.98 -4.76 17.00
CA LEU A 149 7.56 -6.02 17.47
C LEU A 149 6.87 -6.50 18.75
N GLN A 150 6.63 -5.61 19.71
CA GLN A 150 5.89 -5.96 20.93
C GLN A 150 4.47 -6.47 20.61
N LEU A 151 3.79 -5.83 19.66
CA LEU A 151 2.48 -6.30 19.19
C LEU A 151 2.58 -7.68 18.50
N PHE A 152 3.59 -7.92 17.69
CA PHE A 152 3.78 -9.19 16.97
C PHE A 152 4.10 -10.34 17.93
N LEU A 153 4.82 -10.09 19.02
CA LEU A 153 5.10 -11.08 20.07
C LEU A 153 3.84 -11.59 20.79
N GLU A 154 2.72 -10.86 20.70
CA GLU A 154 1.42 -11.35 21.20
C GLU A 154 0.88 -12.52 20.36
N TYR A 155 1.47 -12.81 19.20
CA TYR A 155 1.06 -13.85 18.25
C TYR A 155 2.22 -14.84 17.98
N PRO A 156 2.66 -15.63 18.97
CA PRO A 156 3.88 -16.43 18.89
C PRO A 156 3.81 -17.59 17.86
N ASP A 157 2.65 -17.87 17.33
CA ASP A 157 2.40 -18.91 16.32
C ASP A 157 2.33 -18.33 14.89
N ILE A 158 2.60 -17.03 14.72
CA ILE A 158 2.66 -16.34 13.41
C ILE A 158 4.10 -15.99 13.06
N HIS A 159 4.53 -16.37 11.87
CA HIS A 159 5.81 -15.98 11.30
C HIS A 159 5.67 -14.69 10.50
N PHE A 160 6.45 -13.67 10.85
CA PHE A 160 6.45 -12.36 10.19
C PHE A 160 7.66 -12.22 9.25
N HIS A 161 7.39 -11.89 7.98
CA HIS A 161 8.42 -11.48 7.04
C HIS A 161 8.52 -9.94 7.05
N LEU A 162 9.69 -9.41 7.36
CA LEU A 162 9.95 -7.97 7.50
C LEU A 162 11.04 -7.52 6.52
N GLU A 163 10.85 -6.37 5.85
CA GLU A 163 11.89 -5.73 5.05
C GLU A 163 12.61 -4.68 5.90
N ILE A 164 13.88 -4.90 6.21
CA ILE A 164 14.68 -4.11 7.15
C ILE A 164 15.80 -3.36 6.42
N HIS A 165 15.99 -2.09 6.78
CA HIS A 165 17.17 -1.31 6.35
C HIS A 165 18.35 -1.59 7.29
N PRO A 166 19.43 -2.23 6.83
CA PRO A 166 20.51 -2.68 7.71
C PRO A 166 21.20 -1.55 8.48
N ALA A 167 21.40 -0.39 7.85
CA ALA A 167 22.06 0.75 8.50
C ALA A 167 21.24 1.40 9.63
N LEU A 168 19.96 1.09 9.75
CA LEU A 168 19.08 1.57 10.82
C LEU A 168 18.86 0.50 11.91
N LEU A 169 19.59 -0.59 11.86
CA LEU A 169 19.45 -1.71 12.79
C LEU A 169 20.37 -1.49 14.01
N SER A 170 19.80 -0.95 15.11
CA SER A 170 20.51 -0.83 16.38
C SER A 170 20.67 -2.18 17.09
N GLU A 171 21.65 -2.32 18.01
CA GLU A 171 21.80 -3.54 18.81
C GLU A 171 20.54 -3.88 19.60
N GLU A 172 19.90 -2.85 20.17
CA GLU A 172 18.65 -3.00 20.90
C GLU A 172 17.52 -3.59 20.02
N LEU A 173 17.36 -3.07 18.79
CA LEU A 173 16.36 -3.59 17.85
C LEU A 173 16.69 -5.02 17.39
N LYS A 174 17.98 -5.38 17.30
CA LYS A 174 18.41 -6.76 17.01
C LYS A 174 17.99 -7.73 18.10
N GLU A 175 18.14 -7.34 19.38
CA GLU A 175 17.73 -8.19 20.49
C GLU A 175 16.22 -8.39 20.53
N GLU A 176 15.43 -7.38 20.21
CA GLU A 176 13.97 -7.53 20.10
C GLU A 176 13.56 -8.43 18.90
N LEU A 177 14.23 -8.29 17.76
CA LEU A 177 13.98 -9.14 16.59
C LEU A 177 14.31 -10.63 16.83
N LYS A 178 15.24 -10.94 17.73
CA LYS A 178 15.55 -12.35 18.09
C LYS A 178 14.45 -13.01 18.91
N GLN A 179 13.54 -12.25 19.49
CA GLN A 179 12.43 -12.75 20.30
C GLN A 179 11.22 -13.11 19.44
N LEU A 180 11.14 -12.56 18.21
CA LEU A 180 10.08 -12.80 17.25
C LEU A 180 10.31 -14.13 16.51
#